data_b7ec7e3e42d5c168cb17710ced21a7af
#
_entry.id   b7ec7e3e42d5c168cb17710ced21a7af
#
_cell.length_a   1.000
_cell.length_b   1.000
_cell.length_c   1.000
_cell.angle_alpha   90.00
_cell.angle_beta   90.00
_cell.angle_gamma   90.00
#
_symmetry.space_group_name_H-M   'P 1'
#
loop_
_entity.id
_entity.type
_entity.pdbx_description
1 polymer ?
#
loop_
_entity_poly.entity_id
_entity_poly.type
_entity_poly.pdbx_seq_one_letter_code
_entity_poly.pdbx_strand_id
1 'polypeptide(L)'
;MNIRPFLPLLLVGLIGTASCGKSSDKPKDKPIVENPDDPDDPDDPGPTDPSQTLIIRFGGDSYQSTSVLQLEHRKDAVLLLLETDPGWTASTNADWIQLATYEGEAGKMGLLAGFGANAFVPRSGTITFKSGNNTHLMQVQQAGAPKIRLTIDQVRVDFILVEGGSFLMGDSDLPESRYRHSVSVSSFYMAETETTNALWEAVTGALPYDGLEDFEGHFEYERPNHPVSGVSWTAVTETFLPELRRMTGLDLRLPTEAEWEYAAAGGVHKENLTYAGSNTLNEVAWSYHNCDDKQEVAQLLPNALGLYDMSGNVREWCGDWYAAPYDNDDGVQDPSGPASGTEKVVRGGSFWDQSVFGPGTFYIRFREAQTPGCYDGCWGNSGHPDEPECFFCKETGFRLVLIF
;
A
#
# COMPACT_ATOMS: atom_id res chain seq x y z
N MET A 1 36.21 -1.91 8.55
CA MET A 1 37.42 -2.43 7.89
C MET A 1 37.00 -3.42 6.83
N ASN A 2 37.39 -3.20 5.61
CA ASN A 2 37.13 -3.95 4.37
C ASN A 2 35.75 -3.81 3.70
N ILE A 3 35.68 -2.77 2.90
CA ILE A 3 34.73 -2.57 1.81
C ILE A 3 35.26 -3.34 0.60
N ARG A 4 34.44 -4.17 -0.02
CA ARG A 4 34.70 -4.75 -1.34
C ARG A 4 33.77 -4.09 -2.36
N PRO A 5 34.29 -3.60 -3.50
CA PRO A 5 33.46 -3.04 -4.56
C PRO A 5 32.92 -4.14 -5.48
N PHE A 6 31.66 -3.99 -5.93
CA PHE A 6 31.08 -4.79 -6.99
C PHE A 6 31.58 -4.30 -8.36
N LEU A 7 32.07 -5.24 -9.17
CA LEU A 7 32.48 -5.07 -10.57
C LEU A 7 31.25 -5.29 -11.48
N PRO A 8 31.08 -4.51 -12.55
CA PRO A 8 30.04 -4.79 -13.53
C PRO A 8 30.50 -5.85 -14.53
N LEU A 9 29.59 -6.75 -14.88
CA LEU A 9 29.79 -7.81 -15.86
C LEU A 9 29.75 -7.23 -17.27
N LEU A 10 30.84 -7.40 -18.00
CA LEU A 10 30.98 -7.04 -19.43
C LEU A 10 30.40 -8.18 -20.29
N LEU A 11 29.39 -7.90 -21.12
CA LEU A 11 28.88 -8.84 -22.11
C LEU A 11 29.61 -8.59 -23.44
N VAL A 12 30.42 -9.54 -23.89
CA VAL A 12 31.13 -9.55 -25.17
C VAL A 12 30.20 -10.07 -26.25
N GLY A 13 29.91 -9.26 -27.25
CA GLY A 13 29.17 -9.65 -28.46
C GLY A 13 30.07 -10.29 -29.50
N LEU A 14 29.69 -11.45 -29.99
CA LEU A 14 30.33 -12.11 -31.13
C LEU A 14 29.83 -11.53 -32.46
N ILE A 15 30.77 -11.13 -33.27
CA ILE A 15 30.57 -10.72 -34.68
C ILE A 15 30.65 -12.00 -35.55
N GLY A 16 29.57 -12.28 -36.26
CA GLY A 16 29.54 -13.31 -37.29
C GLY A 16 29.55 -12.70 -38.68
N THR A 17 30.61 -12.93 -39.44
CA THR A 17 30.72 -12.62 -40.84
C THR A 17 30.13 -13.70 -41.71
N ALA A 18 29.33 -13.35 -42.72
CA ALA A 18 28.99 -14.27 -43.80
C ALA A 18 28.97 -13.54 -45.15
N SER A 19 29.54 -14.20 -46.11
CA SER A 19 30.04 -13.85 -47.38
C SER A 19 29.01 -13.78 -48.52
N CYS A 20 29.36 -12.99 -49.47
CA CYS A 20 28.98 -12.76 -50.86
C CYS A 20 28.34 -13.94 -51.66
N GLY A 21 27.34 -13.60 -52.51
CA GLY A 21 26.86 -14.39 -53.66
C GLY A 21 26.19 -13.51 -54.71
N LYS A 22 26.80 -13.42 -55.88
CA LYS A 22 26.36 -12.67 -57.07
C LYS A 22 25.37 -13.44 -57.93
N SER A 23 24.45 -12.73 -58.62
CA SER A 23 24.05 -12.86 -60.05
C SER A 23 22.81 -12.01 -60.29
N SER A 24 22.84 -10.99 -61.07
CA SER A 24 22.64 -10.74 -62.53
C SER A 24 21.19 -10.62 -62.95
N ASP A 25 20.92 -9.46 -63.46
CA ASP A 25 20.24 -9.03 -64.68
C ASP A 25 19.02 -8.11 -64.52
N LYS A 26 19.16 -7.03 -65.32
CA LYS A 26 18.26 -5.87 -65.44
C LYS A 26 17.07 -6.20 -66.35
N PRO A 27 15.99 -5.34 -66.33
CA PRO A 27 16.06 -4.17 -67.17
C PRO A 27 15.65 -2.84 -66.52
N LYS A 28 16.03 -1.80 -67.17
CA LYS A 28 15.88 -0.39 -66.86
C LYS A 28 14.44 0.06 -67.07
N ASP A 29 13.84 0.72 -66.09
CA ASP A 29 12.81 1.72 -66.33
C ASP A 29 13.23 3.07 -65.75
N LYS A 30 12.85 4.11 -66.47
CA LYS A 30 13.26 5.50 -66.28
C LYS A 30 12.79 6.07 -64.97
N PRO A 31 13.54 7.00 -64.32
CA PRO A 31 13.06 7.73 -63.19
C PRO A 31 11.89 8.65 -63.60
N ILE A 32 10.75 8.48 -62.99
CA ILE A 32 9.71 9.50 -62.93
C ILE A 32 10.27 10.59 -62.02
N VAL A 33 10.46 11.77 -62.59
CA VAL A 33 10.75 12.98 -61.82
C VAL A 33 9.42 13.43 -61.26
N GLU A 34 9.17 13.11 -59.99
CA GLU A 34 8.11 13.72 -59.23
C GLU A 34 8.48 15.19 -59.01
N ASN A 35 7.55 16.05 -59.31
CA ASN A 35 7.68 17.49 -59.10
C ASN A 35 7.36 17.75 -57.62
N PRO A 36 8.30 18.27 -56.79
CA PRO A 36 8.08 18.44 -55.38
C PRO A 36 7.17 19.63 -54.98
N ASP A 37 6.59 20.32 -55.93
CA ASP A 37 5.75 21.51 -55.69
C ASP A 37 4.40 21.39 -56.39
N ASP A 38 3.56 20.44 -55.99
CA ASP A 38 2.15 20.42 -56.36
C ASP A 38 1.32 20.96 -55.16
N PRO A 39 0.79 22.21 -55.28
CA PRO A 39 0.06 22.84 -54.16
C PRO A 39 -1.35 22.27 -53.95
N ASP A 40 -1.77 21.25 -54.71
CA ASP A 40 -3.12 20.66 -54.65
C ASP A 40 -3.13 19.17 -54.18
N ASP A 41 -2.07 18.65 -53.58
CA ASP A 41 -2.05 17.33 -53.00
C ASP A 41 -2.83 17.34 -51.65
N PRO A 42 -4.01 16.70 -51.57
CA PRO A 42 -4.80 16.70 -50.37
C PRO A 42 -4.22 15.87 -49.20
N ASP A 43 -3.10 15.14 -49.45
CA ASP A 43 -2.41 14.33 -48.44
C ASP A 43 -1.03 14.95 -48.05
N ASP A 44 -0.70 16.14 -48.57
CA ASP A 44 0.49 16.89 -48.10
C ASP A 44 0.18 17.45 -46.69
N PRO A 45 0.86 17.00 -45.63
CA PRO A 45 0.72 17.58 -44.30
C PRO A 45 1.40 18.97 -44.21
N GLY A 46 1.25 19.82 -45.19
CA GLY A 46 1.76 21.18 -45.27
C GLY A 46 3.12 21.40 -44.55
N PRO A 47 3.97 22.32 -44.95
CA PRO A 47 5.28 22.46 -44.36
C PRO A 47 5.15 22.65 -42.87
N THR A 48 5.49 21.61 -42.09
CA THR A 48 5.74 21.75 -40.66
C THR A 48 6.83 22.79 -40.53
N ASP A 49 6.48 23.94 -39.97
CA ASP A 49 7.43 25.03 -39.73
C ASP A 49 8.59 24.46 -38.88
N PRO A 50 9.78 24.25 -39.44
CA PRO A 50 10.91 23.64 -38.71
C PRO A 50 11.47 24.56 -37.64
N SER A 51 10.87 25.76 -37.45
CA SER A 51 11.37 26.77 -36.52
C SER A 51 10.88 26.63 -35.09
N GLN A 52 9.91 25.74 -34.79
CA GLN A 52 9.40 25.60 -33.44
C GLN A 52 9.93 24.30 -32.79
N THR A 53 10.91 24.45 -31.90
CA THR A 53 11.53 23.33 -31.22
C THR A 53 11.17 23.37 -29.71
N LEU A 54 10.68 22.28 -29.16
CA LEU A 54 10.58 22.06 -27.75
C LEU A 54 11.08 20.65 -27.41
N ILE A 55 12.33 20.58 -26.94
CA ILE A 55 12.97 19.34 -26.52
C ILE A 55 13.30 19.43 -25.03
N ILE A 56 12.92 18.41 -24.29
CA ILE A 56 13.26 18.30 -22.86
C ILE A 56 14.11 17.05 -22.69
N ARG A 57 15.19 17.15 -21.93
CA ARG A 57 16.11 16.04 -21.66
C ARG A 57 16.38 15.93 -20.18
N PHE A 58 16.47 14.69 -19.72
CA PHE A 58 16.89 14.33 -18.38
C PHE A 58 17.84 13.13 -18.45
N GLY A 59 18.97 13.17 -17.74
CA GLY A 59 19.95 12.07 -17.74
C GLY A 59 20.56 11.72 -19.09
N GLY A 60 20.48 12.63 -20.07
CA GLY A 60 20.99 12.41 -21.47
C GLY A 60 19.93 11.95 -22.46
N ASP A 61 18.77 11.49 -21.99
CA ASP A 61 17.66 11.04 -22.83
C ASP A 61 16.67 12.17 -23.15
N SER A 62 16.06 12.11 -24.35
CA SER A 62 14.97 13.03 -24.70
C SER A 62 13.67 12.56 -24.10
N TYR A 63 12.99 13.43 -23.34
CA TYR A 63 11.65 13.15 -22.82
C TYR A 63 10.62 13.26 -23.94
N GLN A 64 9.86 12.20 -24.11
CA GLN A 64 8.68 12.17 -24.99
C GLN A 64 7.43 12.50 -24.14
N SER A 65 6.36 12.92 -24.79
CA SER A 65 5.09 13.25 -24.10
C SER A 65 4.47 12.09 -23.29
N THR A 66 4.94 10.87 -23.50
CA THR A 66 4.54 9.66 -22.77
C THR A 66 5.52 9.25 -21.66
N SER A 67 6.63 9.95 -21.52
CA SER A 67 7.64 9.64 -20.51
C SER A 67 7.18 10.09 -19.12
N VAL A 68 7.46 9.27 -18.10
CA VAL A 68 7.17 9.57 -16.70
C VAL A 68 8.48 9.72 -15.93
N LEU A 69 8.63 10.84 -15.22
CA LEU A 69 9.74 11.03 -14.29
C LEU A 69 9.42 10.32 -12.97
N GLN A 70 10.14 9.25 -12.68
CA GLN A 70 10.02 8.51 -11.41
C GLN A 70 10.96 9.10 -10.36
N LEU A 71 10.45 9.38 -9.18
CA LEU A 71 11.19 9.94 -8.06
C LEU A 71 11.00 9.09 -6.81
N GLU A 72 12.06 9.00 -6.01
CA GLU A 72 12.00 8.45 -4.67
C GLU A 72 11.17 9.37 -3.74
N HIS A 73 10.74 8.84 -2.58
CA HIS A 73 9.95 9.60 -1.60
C HIS A 73 10.70 10.80 -0.99
N ARG A 74 12.02 10.86 -1.10
CA ARG A 74 12.87 11.91 -0.52
C ARG A 74 12.74 13.21 -1.31
N LYS A 75 13.05 14.32 -0.64
CA LYS A 75 13.22 15.59 -1.33
C LYS A 75 14.34 15.46 -2.38
N ASP A 76 14.05 15.84 -3.61
CA ASP A 76 14.98 15.74 -4.73
C ASP A 76 14.98 17.01 -5.56
N ALA A 77 15.97 17.14 -6.42
CA ALA A 77 16.07 18.20 -7.41
C ALA A 77 16.70 17.64 -8.69
N VAL A 78 16.06 17.89 -9.79
CA VAL A 78 16.41 17.35 -11.09
C VAL A 78 16.74 18.49 -12.04
N LEU A 79 17.87 18.37 -12.75
CA LEU A 79 18.22 19.30 -13.81
C LEU A 79 17.59 18.83 -15.12
N LEU A 80 16.67 19.61 -15.64
CA LEU A 80 16.07 19.43 -16.96
C LEU A 80 16.84 20.30 -17.95
N LEU A 81 17.21 19.73 -19.08
CA LEU A 81 17.81 20.47 -20.19
C LEU A 81 16.72 20.77 -21.22
N LEU A 82 16.44 22.05 -21.43
CA LEU A 82 15.49 22.53 -22.41
C LEU A 82 16.20 23.07 -23.62
N GLU A 83 15.67 22.75 -24.80
CA GLU A 83 16.05 23.36 -26.09
C GLU A 83 14.75 23.86 -26.72
N THR A 84 14.62 25.16 -26.91
CA THR A 84 13.38 25.82 -27.33
C THR A 84 13.63 26.88 -28.38
N ASP A 85 12.68 27.00 -29.29
CA ASP A 85 12.56 28.13 -30.24
C ASP A 85 11.08 28.25 -30.63
N PRO A 86 10.38 29.33 -30.30
CA PRO A 86 10.81 30.52 -29.55
C PRO A 86 10.98 30.27 -28.05
N GLY A 87 11.01 31.36 -27.26
CA GLY A 87 11.02 31.26 -25.79
C GLY A 87 9.87 30.42 -25.21
N TRP A 88 10.00 30.02 -23.98
CA TRP A 88 9.12 29.03 -23.36
C TRP A 88 8.49 29.50 -22.05
N THR A 89 7.37 28.85 -21.69
CA THR A 89 6.74 28.99 -20.38
C THR A 89 6.50 27.59 -19.80
N ALA A 90 6.41 27.52 -18.47
CA ALA A 90 6.04 26.29 -17.77
C ALA A 90 5.00 26.55 -16.69
N SER A 91 4.27 25.52 -16.33
CA SER A 91 3.35 25.51 -15.18
C SER A 91 3.34 24.13 -14.53
N THR A 92 3.00 24.05 -13.25
CA THR A 92 2.80 22.81 -12.51
C THR A 92 1.39 22.73 -11.98
N ASN A 93 0.85 21.53 -11.86
CA ASN A 93 -0.46 21.28 -11.25
C ASN A 93 -0.37 20.82 -9.79
N ALA A 94 0.83 20.83 -9.21
CA ALA A 94 1.09 20.34 -7.87
C ALA A 94 2.06 21.27 -7.12
N ASP A 95 1.75 21.65 -5.90
CA ASP A 95 2.50 22.57 -5.05
C ASP A 95 3.86 22.01 -4.58
N TRP A 96 4.00 20.69 -4.56
CA TRP A 96 5.25 19.99 -4.24
C TRP A 96 6.26 19.96 -5.40
N ILE A 97 5.89 20.44 -6.60
CA ILE A 97 6.77 20.61 -7.76
C ILE A 97 7.08 22.11 -7.92
N GLN A 98 8.33 22.48 -7.79
CA GLN A 98 8.79 23.85 -7.90
C GLN A 98 9.87 23.97 -8.99
N LEU A 99 9.71 24.93 -9.89
CA LEU A 99 10.69 25.24 -10.91
C LEU A 99 11.50 26.46 -10.51
N ALA A 100 12.78 26.46 -10.83
CA ALA A 100 13.65 27.64 -10.57
C ALA A 100 13.17 28.88 -11.33
N THR A 101 12.55 28.70 -12.51
CA THR A 101 11.82 29.73 -13.26
C THR A 101 10.68 29.07 -14.02
N TYR A 102 9.67 29.85 -14.38
CA TYR A 102 8.50 29.40 -15.12
C TYR A 102 8.45 29.94 -16.57
N GLU A 103 9.47 30.65 -16.98
CA GLU A 103 9.62 31.17 -18.34
C GLU A 103 11.11 31.37 -18.70
N GLY A 104 11.40 31.46 -19.97
CA GLY A 104 12.75 31.71 -20.47
C GLY A 104 12.79 32.04 -21.95
N GLU A 105 13.92 32.58 -22.39
CA GLU A 105 14.20 32.91 -23.78
C GLU A 105 14.43 31.63 -24.61
N ALA A 106 14.42 31.81 -25.96
CA ALA A 106 14.80 30.76 -26.89
C ALA A 106 16.26 30.32 -26.69
N GLY A 107 16.53 29.04 -26.93
CA GLY A 107 17.87 28.46 -26.86
C GLY A 107 17.96 27.22 -25.98
N LYS A 108 19.19 26.90 -25.60
CA LYS A 108 19.49 25.77 -24.72
C LYS A 108 19.75 26.25 -23.31
N MET A 109 19.01 25.68 -22.34
CA MET A 109 19.23 26.06 -20.96
C MET A 109 18.99 24.86 -20.00
N GLY A 110 19.57 24.97 -18.80
CA GLY A 110 19.27 24.09 -17.68
C GLY A 110 18.18 24.69 -16.81
N LEU A 111 17.13 23.93 -16.54
CA LEU A 111 16.07 24.28 -15.60
C LEU A 111 16.13 23.34 -14.41
N LEU A 112 16.32 23.88 -13.21
CA LEU A 112 16.24 23.09 -11.99
C LEU A 112 14.77 22.93 -11.59
N ALA A 113 14.31 21.68 -11.50
CA ALA A 113 13.03 21.30 -10.95
C ALA A 113 13.26 20.67 -9.58
N GLY A 114 12.69 21.28 -8.54
CA GLY A 114 12.72 20.81 -7.16
C GLY A 114 11.43 20.07 -6.78
N PHE A 115 11.57 19.00 -6.02
CA PHE A 115 10.45 18.16 -5.57
C PHE A 115 10.47 18.06 -4.05
N GLY A 116 9.36 18.40 -3.40
CA GLY A 116 9.20 18.26 -1.96
C GLY A 116 9.28 16.78 -1.55
N ALA A 117 9.78 16.50 -0.33
CA ALA A 117 9.72 15.14 0.20
C ALA A 117 8.26 14.65 0.30
N ASN A 118 8.05 13.37 0.01
CA ASN A 118 6.77 12.70 0.19
C ASN A 118 6.88 11.73 1.37
N ALA A 119 6.35 12.14 2.51
CA ALA A 119 6.31 11.31 3.71
C ALA A 119 5.14 10.32 3.71
N PHE A 120 4.29 10.38 2.69
CA PHE A 120 3.01 9.67 2.63
C PHE A 120 2.91 8.79 1.37
N VAL A 121 1.69 8.46 0.98
CA VAL A 121 1.41 7.60 -0.17
C VAL A 121 1.99 8.14 -1.50
N PRO A 122 2.21 7.27 -2.49
CA PRO A 122 2.66 7.71 -3.80
C PRO A 122 1.78 8.81 -4.37
N ARG A 123 2.40 9.79 -5.02
CA ARG A 123 1.70 10.93 -5.61
C ARG A 123 2.17 11.20 -7.02
N SER A 124 1.32 11.85 -7.82
CA SER A 124 1.64 12.25 -9.18
C SER A 124 1.39 13.73 -9.39
N GLY A 125 2.13 14.30 -10.34
CA GLY A 125 1.96 15.67 -10.78
C GLY A 125 2.38 15.82 -12.24
N THR A 126 2.14 17.01 -12.81
CA THR A 126 2.47 17.31 -14.19
C THR A 126 3.18 18.65 -14.29
N ILE A 127 4.27 18.69 -15.03
CA ILE A 127 4.88 19.93 -15.50
C ILE A 127 4.47 20.11 -16.97
N THR A 128 3.83 21.23 -17.25
CA THR A 128 3.43 21.60 -18.62
C THR A 128 4.39 22.64 -19.14
N PHE A 129 5.09 22.33 -20.23
CA PHE A 129 5.95 23.25 -20.95
C PHE A 129 5.27 23.68 -22.25
N LYS A 130 5.42 24.95 -22.61
CA LYS A 130 4.92 25.51 -23.87
C LYS A 130 6.01 26.37 -24.53
N SER A 131 6.18 26.18 -25.85
CA SER A 131 7.07 27.01 -26.70
C SER A 131 6.41 27.14 -28.07
N GLY A 132 6.02 28.37 -28.44
CA GLY A 132 5.19 28.61 -29.62
C GLY A 132 3.91 27.81 -29.59
N ASN A 133 3.66 26.99 -30.62
CA ASN A 133 2.50 26.11 -30.72
C ASN A 133 2.72 24.74 -30.02
N ASN A 134 3.94 24.44 -29.60
CA ASN A 134 4.29 23.17 -29.00
C ASN A 134 3.94 23.15 -27.51
N THR A 135 3.33 22.05 -27.07
CA THR A 135 3.07 21.77 -25.65
C THR A 135 3.64 20.40 -25.28
N HIS A 136 4.39 20.32 -24.21
CA HIS A 136 4.89 19.07 -23.66
C HIS A 136 4.40 18.90 -22.24
N LEU A 137 3.82 17.72 -21.94
CA LEU A 137 3.36 17.33 -20.61
C LEU A 137 4.36 16.32 -20.03
N MET A 138 5.10 16.73 -19.01
CA MET A 138 5.97 15.83 -18.26
C MET A 138 5.21 15.31 -17.03
N GLN A 139 4.89 14.03 -17.03
CA GLN A 139 4.34 13.36 -15.87
C GLN A 139 5.43 13.10 -14.85
N VAL A 140 5.14 13.39 -13.58
CA VAL A 140 6.02 13.14 -12.45
C VAL A 140 5.30 12.22 -11.49
N GLN A 141 5.94 11.11 -11.11
CA GLN A 141 5.46 10.19 -10.08
C GLN A 141 6.50 10.13 -8.97
N GLN A 142 6.08 10.34 -7.75
CA GLN A 142 6.94 10.27 -6.58
C GLN A 142 6.43 9.19 -5.63
N ALA A 143 7.31 8.23 -5.30
CA ALA A 143 7.02 7.19 -4.33
C ALA A 143 6.64 7.77 -2.96
N GLY A 144 5.81 7.05 -2.21
CA GLY A 144 5.59 7.31 -0.78
C GLY A 144 6.77 6.81 0.06
N ALA A 145 6.88 7.29 1.29
CA ALA A 145 7.83 6.72 2.24
C ALA A 145 7.41 5.26 2.53
N PRO A 146 8.31 4.28 2.43
CA PRO A 146 7.94 2.87 2.61
C PRO A 146 7.53 2.56 4.06
N LYS A 147 7.97 3.39 4.99
CA LYS A 147 7.69 3.26 6.43
C LYS A 147 7.69 4.64 7.07
N ILE A 148 6.70 4.90 7.89
CA ILE A 148 6.63 6.10 8.73
C ILE A 148 6.57 5.69 10.19
N ARG A 149 7.07 6.54 11.08
CA ARG A 149 7.03 6.33 12.52
C ARG A 149 6.28 7.47 13.20
N LEU A 150 5.24 7.11 13.93
CA LEU A 150 4.59 8.01 14.88
C LEU A 150 5.15 7.79 16.28
N THR A 151 5.15 8.84 17.09
CA THR A 151 5.44 8.74 18.52
C THR A 151 4.30 9.39 19.28
N ILE A 152 3.64 8.61 20.12
CA ILE A 152 2.46 9.00 20.88
C ILE A 152 2.80 8.74 22.36
N ASP A 153 2.94 9.81 23.14
CA ASP A 153 3.36 9.75 24.55
C ASP A 153 4.54 8.78 24.79
N GLN A 154 5.63 8.93 24.02
CA GLN A 154 6.85 8.10 24.00
C GLN A 154 6.68 6.68 23.42
N VAL A 155 5.46 6.22 23.15
CA VAL A 155 5.21 4.95 22.48
C VAL A 155 5.41 5.11 20.96
N ARG A 156 6.23 4.25 20.40
CA ARG A 156 6.53 4.25 18.95
C ARG A 156 5.62 3.28 18.24
N VAL A 157 5.01 3.77 17.14
CA VAL A 157 4.18 2.96 16.25
C VAL A 157 4.71 3.14 14.82
N ASP A 158 5.15 2.06 14.24
CA ASP A 158 5.62 2.02 12.86
C ASP A 158 4.47 1.64 11.93
N PHE A 159 4.35 2.35 10.83
CA PHE A 159 3.35 2.11 9.79
C PHE A 159 4.05 1.80 8.47
N ILE A 160 3.66 0.71 7.85
CA ILE A 160 4.19 0.22 6.58
C ILE A 160 3.28 0.69 5.45
N LEU A 161 3.86 1.21 4.37
CA LEU A 161 3.12 1.53 3.15
C LEU A 161 2.62 0.25 2.49
N VAL A 162 1.32 0.15 2.32
CA VAL A 162 0.66 -0.85 1.50
C VAL A 162 0.26 -0.17 0.20
N GLU A 163 1.02 -0.42 -0.86
CA GLU A 163 0.69 0.12 -2.18
C GLU A 163 -0.61 -0.48 -2.69
N GLY A 164 -1.49 0.38 -3.20
CA GLY A 164 -2.80 -0.02 -3.71
C GLY A 164 -2.71 -0.96 -4.90
N GLY A 165 -3.75 -1.73 -5.10
CA GLY A 165 -3.82 -2.68 -6.21
C GLY A 165 -5.10 -3.50 -6.20
N SER A 166 -5.23 -4.37 -7.20
CA SER A 166 -6.39 -5.26 -7.33
C SER A 166 -6.02 -6.69 -6.94
N PHE A 167 -6.94 -7.39 -6.31
CA PHE A 167 -6.76 -8.79 -5.92
C PHE A 167 -8.10 -9.55 -5.95
N LEU A 168 -8.01 -10.86 -5.87
CA LEU A 168 -9.16 -11.73 -5.64
C LEU A 168 -9.31 -11.95 -4.15
N MET A 169 -10.32 -11.34 -3.56
CA MET A 169 -10.68 -11.45 -2.16
C MET A 169 -11.51 -12.70 -1.91
N GLY A 170 -11.31 -13.32 -0.75
CA GLY A 170 -12.04 -14.50 -0.33
C GLY A 170 -11.48 -15.82 -0.85
N ASP A 171 -12.14 -16.93 -0.47
CA ASP A 171 -11.78 -18.28 -0.87
C ASP A 171 -13.04 -19.12 -1.14
N SER A 172 -13.11 -19.77 -2.30
CA SER A 172 -14.24 -20.62 -2.67
C SER A 172 -14.36 -21.90 -1.84
N ASP A 173 -13.28 -22.31 -1.20
CA ASP A 173 -13.21 -23.55 -0.43
C ASP A 173 -13.57 -23.37 1.05
N LEU A 174 -13.64 -22.10 1.52
CA LEU A 174 -14.04 -21.77 2.88
C LEU A 174 -15.52 -21.36 2.91
N PRO A 175 -16.35 -21.97 3.78
CA PRO A 175 -17.80 -21.72 3.84
C PRO A 175 -18.17 -20.24 4.06
N GLU A 176 -17.40 -19.52 4.88
CA GLU A 176 -17.62 -18.14 5.27
C GLU A 176 -17.13 -17.17 4.18
N SER A 177 -16.21 -17.62 3.31
CA SER A 177 -15.57 -16.81 2.25
C SER A 177 -15.94 -17.29 0.84
N ARG A 178 -17.12 -17.89 0.65
CA ARG A 178 -17.52 -18.69 -0.54
C ARG A 178 -17.45 -17.98 -1.89
N TYR A 179 -17.27 -16.68 -1.92
CA TYR A 179 -17.19 -15.92 -3.16
C TYR A 179 -15.84 -15.27 -3.31
N ARG A 180 -15.02 -15.84 -4.20
CA ARG A 180 -13.87 -15.10 -4.73
C ARG A 180 -14.37 -14.05 -5.70
N HIS A 181 -14.08 -12.80 -5.40
CA HIS A 181 -14.48 -11.66 -6.20
C HIS A 181 -13.30 -10.69 -6.34
N SER A 182 -13.30 -9.92 -7.41
CA SER A 182 -12.24 -8.94 -7.66
C SER A 182 -12.53 -7.65 -6.92
N VAL A 183 -11.59 -7.17 -6.12
CA VAL A 183 -11.66 -5.85 -5.49
C VAL A 183 -10.36 -5.09 -5.71
N SER A 184 -10.43 -3.78 -5.59
CA SER A 184 -9.26 -2.91 -5.61
C SER A 184 -9.19 -2.11 -4.31
N VAL A 185 -7.99 -1.90 -3.81
CA VAL A 185 -7.74 -1.03 -2.64
C VAL A 185 -6.81 0.09 -3.04
N SER A 186 -7.07 1.29 -2.53
CA SER A 186 -6.17 2.43 -2.63
C SER A 186 -4.95 2.22 -1.74
N SER A 187 -3.88 2.99 -1.95
CA SER A 187 -2.71 2.94 -1.06
C SER A 187 -3.04 3.50 0.32
N PHE A 188 -2.53 2.84 1.36
CA PHE A 188 -2.70 3.25 2.76
C PHE A 188 -1.46 2.84 3.57
N TYR A 189 -1.38 3.31 4.81
CA TYR A 189 -0.38 2.80 5.76
C TYR A 189 -1.06 1.90 6.79
N MET A 190 -0.48 0.75 7.07
CA MET A 190 -0.93 -0.18 8.10
C MET A 190 0.11 -0.28 9.22
N ALA A 191 -0.34 -0.29 10.46
CA ALA A 191 0.53 -0.52 11.61
C ALA A 191 1.28 -1.85 11.45
N GLU A 192 2.60 -1.82 11.67
CA GLU A 192 3.49 -2.98 11.52
C GLU A 192 3.05 -4.17 12.36
N THR A 193 2.46 -3.88 13.51
CA THR A 193 1.98 -4.85 14.49
C THR A 193 0.53 -4.53 14.90
N GLU A 194 -0.04 -5.42 15.66
CA GLU A 194 -1.25 -5.16 16.46
C GLU A 194 -1.02 -3.97 17.39
N THR A 195 -2.09 -3.29 17.80
CA THR A 195 -2.04 -2.23 18.81
C THR A 195 -1.64 -2.81 20.15
N THR A 196 -0.59 -2.25 20.76
CA THR A 196 -0.05 -2.76 22.03
C THR A 196 -0.75 -2.17 23.25
N ASN A 197 -0.61 -2.84 24.41
CA ASN A 197 -1.06 -2.32 25.71
C ASN A 197 -0.46 -0.92 25.99
N ALA A 198 0.83 -0.72 25.71
CA ALA A 198 1.47 0.58 25.88
C ALA A 198 0.80 1.69 25.06
N LEU A 199 0.41 1.40 23.81
CA LEU A 199 -0.26 2.38 22.98
C LEU A 199 -1.68 2.64 23.47
N TRP A 200 -2.42 1.61 23.85
CA TRP A 200 -3.75 1.76 24.42
C TRP A 200 -3.73 2.64 25.68
N GLU A 201 -2.84 2.33 26.63
CA GLU A 201 -2.69 3.09 27.87
C GLU A 201 -2.25 4.55 27.60
N ALA A 202 -1.31 4.77 26.68
CA ALA A 202 -0.89 6.12 26.31
C ALA A 202 -2.01 6.98 25.74
N VAL A 203 -3.01 6.37 25.08
CA VAL A 203 -4.16 7.07 24.50
C VAL A 203 -5.31 7.23 25.49
N THR A 204 -5.63 6.18 26.25
CA THR A 204 -6.84 6.16 27.10
C THR A 204 -6.54 6.46 28.58
N GLY A 205 -5.27 6.38 28.98
CA GLY A 205 -4.82 6.62 30.36
C GLY A 205 -4.92 5.40 31.29
N ALA A 206 -5.45 4.27 30.84
CA ALA A 206 -5.59 3.04 31.61
C ALA A 206 -5.71 1.83 30.68
N LEU A 207 -5.38 0.64 31.16
CA LEU A 207 -5.65 -0.60 30.44
C LEU A 207 -7.16 -0.94 30.45
N PRO A 208 -7.67 -1.72 29.47
CA PRO A 208 -9.11 -1.98 29.36
C PRO A 208 -9.73 -2.70 30.57
N TYR A 209 -8.93 -3.38 31.37
CA TYR A 209 -9.36 -4.18 32.54
C TYR A 209 -8.97 -3.55 33.87
N ASP A 210 -8.40 -2.35 33.89
CA ASP A 210 -8.06 -1.66 35.14
C ASP A 210 -9.31 -1.42 36.00
N GLY A 211 -9.27 -1.89 37.25
CA GLY A 211 -10.37 -1.75 38.19
C GLY A 211 -11.39 -2.89 38.18
N LEU A 212 -11.17 -3.96 37.44
CA LEU A 212 -11.97 -5.18 37.51
C LEU A 212 -11.45 -6.08 38.64
N GLU A 213 -12.20 -6.18 39.78
CA GLU A 213 -11.74 -6.83 41.01
C GLU A 213 -11.49 -8.35 40.88
N ASP A 214 -12.08 -9.02 39.89
CA ASP A 214 -11.99 -10.47 39.71
C ASP A 214 -10.72 -10.92 38.91
N PHE A 215 -9.79 -10.00 38.66
CA PHE A 215 -8.65 -10.18 37.77
C PHE A 215 -7.29 -10.39 38.47
N GLU A 216 -7.28 -10.50 39.83
CA GLU A 216 -6.06 -10.78 40.56
C GLU A 216 -5.46 -12.13 40.16
N GLY A 217 -4.45 -12.10 39.27
CA GLY A 217 -3.65 -13.28 38.87
C GLY A 217 -3.41 -13.45 37.37
N HIS A 218 -4.08 -12.70 36.51
CA HIS A 218 -3.88 -12.78 35.06
C HIS A 218 -2.98 -11.67 34.48
N PHE A 219 -2.54 -10.71 35.31
CA PHE A 219 -1.75 -9.54 34.90
C PHE A 219 -0.28 -9.81 34.58
N GLU A 220 0.22 -11.01 34.77
CA GLU A 220 1.62 -11.33 34.36
C GLU A 220 1.83 -11.17 32.86
N TYR A 221 0.76 -11.17 32.08
CA TYR A 221 0.77 -11.10 30.61
C TYR A 221 0.42 -9.72 30.05
N GLU A 222 0.13 -8.75 30.93
CA GLU A 222 -0.18 -7.37 30.53
C GLU A 222 1.08 -6.51 30.35
N ARG A 223 2.04 -7.02 29.61
CA ARG A 223 3.28 -6.31 29.34
C ARG A 223 3.05 -5.23 28.28
N PRO A 224 3.85 -4.14 28.29
CA PRO A 224 3.65 -3.02 27.37
C PRO A 224 3.63 -3.42 25.89
N ASN A 225 4.45 -4.40 25.50
CA ASN A 225 4.58 -4.83 24.11
C ASN A 225 3.64 -5.97 23.71
N HIS A 226 2.79 -6.47 24.59
CA HIS A 226 1.75 -7.42 24.23
C HIS A 226 0.61 -6.68 23.51
N PRO A 227 -0.10 -7.33 22.58
CA PRO A 227 -1.27 -6.72 21.95
C PRO A 227 -2.33 -6.45 22.99
N VAL A 228 -2.98 -5.29 22.90
CA VAL A 228 -4.21 -5.06 23.66
C VAL A 228 -5.29 -6.02 23.14
N SER A 229 -5.98 -6.69 24.04
CA SER A 229 -7.06 -7.60 23.70
C SER A 229 -8.19 -7.48 24.72
N GLY A 230 -9.34 -8.14 24.48
CA GLY A 230 -10.51 -7.98 25.32
C GLY A 230 -11.17 -6.61 25.15
N VAL A 231 -10.95 -5.95 24.03
CA VAL A 231 -11.54 -4.65 23.71
C VAL A 231 -12.70 -4.81 22.73
N SER A 232 -13.84 -4.18 23.04
CA SER A 232 -14.97 -4.16 22.12
C SER A 232 -14.69 -3.26 20.91
N TRP A 233 -15.34 -3.56 19.78
CA TRP A 233 -15.29 -2.68 18.61
C TRP A 233 -15.74 -1.25 18.95
N THR A 234 -16.76 -1.15 19.80
CA THR A 234 -17.29 0.14 20.29
C THR A 234 -16.26 0.90 21.12
N ALA A 235 -15.55 0.24 22.04
CA ALA A 235 -14.47 0.88 22.81
C ALA A 235 -13.36 1.41 21.90
N VAL A 236 -12.98 0.64 20.89
CA VAL A 236 -11.97 1.07 19.89
C VAL A 236 -12.48 2.29 19.12
N THR A 237 -13.70 2.25 18.57
CA THR A 237 -14.20 3.28 17.63
C THR A 237 -14.77 4.51 18.30
N GLU A 238 -15.28 4.41 19.52
CA GLU A 238 -15.94 5.52 20.23
C GLU A 238 -15.06 6.15 21.33
N THR A 239 -14.02 5.43 21.79
CA THR A 239 -13.12 5.95 22.84
C THR A 239 -11.69 6.09 22.33
N PHE A 240 -11.05 5.00 21.92
CA PHE A 240 -9.64 4.99 21.56
C PHE A 240 -9.34 5.82 20.29
N LEU A 241 -10.01 5.53 19.17
CA LEU A 241 -9.75 6.22 17.90
C LEU A 241 -10.04 7.73 17.93
N PRO A 242 -11.16 8.21 18.54
CA PRO A 242 -11.38 9.66 18.65
C PRO A 242 -10.29 10.37 19.44
N GLU A 243 -9.82 9.78 20.55
CA GLU A 243 -8.76 10.37 21.36
C GLU A 243 -7.41 10.33 20.63
N LEU A 244 -7.08 9.22 19.98
CA LEU A 244 -5.88 9.10 19.16
C LEU A 244 -5.83 10.13 18.03
N ARG A 245 -6.95 10.33 17.32
CA ARG A 245 -7.09 11.37 16.29
C ARG A 245 -6.94 12.77 16.89
N ARG A 246 -7.49 13.03 18.07
CA ARG A 246 -7.33 14.30 18.77
C ARG A 246 -5.87 14.57 19.14
N MET A 247 -5.13 13.56 19.59
CA MET A 247 -3.73 13.70 19.98
C MET A 247 -2.81 13.91 18.77
N THR A 248 -3.10 13.23 17.66
CA THR A 248 -2.20 13.20 16.48
C THR A 248 -2.59 14.15 15.37
N GLY A 249 -3.86 14.52 15.26
CA GLY A 249 -4.42 15.25 14.12
C GLY A 249 -4.47 14.42 12.82
N LEU A 250 -4.26 13.10 12.89
CA LEU A 250 -4.19 12.19 11.75
C LEU A 250 -5.49 11.38 11.63
N ASP A 251 -5.84 10.99 10.41
CA ASP A 251 -7.01 10.13 10.16
C ASP A 251 -6.65 8.65 10.32
N LEU A 252 -6.63 8.21 11.56
CA LEU A 252 -6.34 6.85 11.98
C LEU A 252 -7.67 6.09 12.18
N ARG A 253 -7.75 4.86 11.67
CA ARG A 253 -8.94 4.01 11.75
C ARG A 253 -8.60 2.52 11.81
N LEU A 254 -9.63 1.68 11.98
CA LEU A 254 -9.52 0.26 11.70
C LEU A 254 -9.35 0.02 10.19
N PRO A 255 -8.66 -1.05 9.77
CA PRO A 255 -8.67 -1.47 8.38
C PRO A 255 -10.09 -1.83 7.94
N THR A 256 -10.37 -1.67 6.64
CA THR A 256 -11.47 -2.43 6.04
C THR A 256 -11.06 -3.90 5.94
N GLU A 257 -12.03 -4.79 5.82
CA GLU A 257 -11.75 -6.22 5.64
C GLU A 257 -10.90 -6.48 4.39
N ALA A 258 -11.17 -5.76 3.29
CA ALA A 258 -10.42 -5.86 2.05
C ALA A 258 -8.97 -5.36 2.20
N GLU A 259 -8.75 -4.26 2.91
CA GLU A 259 -7.41 -3.76 3.22
C GLU A 259 -6.63 -4.76 4.08
N TRP A 260 -7.31 -5.35 5.07
CA TRP A 260 -6.69 -6.34 5.95
C TRP A 260 -6.24 -7.59 5.16
N GLU A 261 -7.13 -8.18 4.35
CA GLU A 261 -6.81 -9.38 3.56
C GLU A 261 -5.73 -9.11 2.52
N TYR A 262 -5.81 -7.96 1.84
CA TYR A 262 -4.81 -7.54 0.86
C TYR A 262 -3.43 -7.38 1.49
N ALA A 263 -3.34 -6.71 2.64
CA ALA A 263 -2.11 -6.51 3.38
C ALA A 263 -1.56 -7.83 3.94
N ALA A 264 -2.41 -8.69 4.52
CA ALA A 264 -2.02 -10.00 5.02
C ALA A 264 -1.43 -10.90 3.92
N ALA A 265 -1.98 -10.82 2.71
CA ALA A 265 -1.48 -11.54 1.54
C ALA A 265 -0.13 -10.99 1.00
N GLY A 266 0.35 -9.84 1.48
CA GLY A 266 1.59 -9.22 1.03
C GLY A 266 1.41 -8.11 -0.02
N GLY A 267 0.18 -7.62 -0.25
CA GLY A 267 -0.09 -6.51 -1.15
C GLY A 267 0.33 -6.79 -2.60
N VAL A 268 1.06 -5.85 -3.19
CA VAL A 268 1.63 -6.02 -4.55
C VAL A 268 2.73 -7.09 -4.60
N HIS A 269 3.31 -7.45 -3.47
CA HIS A 269 4.34 -8.49 -3.32
C HIS A 269 3.76 -9.85 -2.92
N LYS A 270 2.44 -10.00 -3.01
CA LYS A 270 1.73 -11.20 -2.56
C LYS A 270 2.33 -12.47 -3.14
N GLU A 271 2.48 -13.45 -2.26
CA GLU A 271 2.80 -14.82 -2.58
C GLU A 271 1.55 -15.69 -2.39
N ASN A 272 1.54 -16.87 -3.01
CA ASN A 272 0.41 -17.80 -2.82
C ASN A 272 0.63 -18.63 -1.55
N LEU A 273 0.56 -17.97 -0.39
CA LEU A 273 0.75 -18.54 0.92
C LEU A 273 -0.59 -18.78 1.62
N THR A 274 -0.60 -19.75 2.52
CA THR A 274 -1.77 -20.10 3.34
C THR A 274 -1.91 -19.10 4.51
N TYR A 275 -0.79 -18.81 5.18
CA TYR A 275 -0.68 -17.89 6.29
C TYR A 275 0.09 -16.65 5.88
N ALA A 276 -0.03 -15.58 6.63
CA ALA A 276 0.63 -14.32 6.31
C ALA A 276 2.17 -14.42 6.50
N GLY A 277 2.87 -14.73 5.42
CA GLY A 277 4.33 -14.83 5.35
C GLY A 277 4.90 -16.26 5.26
N SER A 278 4.10 -17.32 5.46
CA SER A 278 4.57 -18.71 5.35
C SER A 278 3.45 -19.70 5.03
N ASN A 279 3.82 -20.90 4.61
CA ASN A 279 2.94 -22.07 4.60
C ASN A 279 3.09 -22.96 5.86
N THR A 280 3.96 -22.57 6.79
CA THR A 280 4.18 -23.23 8.08
C THR A 280 3.65 -22.35 9.21
N LEU A 281 2.56 -22.76 9.84
CA LEU A 281 1.84 -21.94 10.84
C LEU A 281 2.78 -21.39 11.94
N ASN A 282 3.58 -22.24 12.55
CA ASN A 282 4.44 -21.88 13.69
C ASN A 282 5.59 -20.93 13.35
N GLU A 283 5.82 -20.62 12.07
CA GLU A 283 6.81 -19.60 11.67
C GLU A 283 6.27 -18.17 11.76
N VAL A 284 4.94 -18.03 11.69
CA VAL A 284 4.26 -16.73 11.53
C VAL A 284 3.10 -16.50 12.50
N ALA A 285 2.71 -17.52 13.28
CA ALA A 285 1.53 -17.43 14.13
C ALA A 285 1.79 -17.94 15.56
N TRP A 286 1.35 -17.17 16.54
CA TRP A 286 1.13 -17.62 17.89
C TRP A 286 -0.26 -18.25 17.99
N SER A 287 -0.32 -19.50 18.43
CA SER A 287 -1.53 -20.33 18.50
C SER A 287 -1.47 -21.26 19.71
N TYR A 288 -2.57 -21.90 20.05
CA TYR A 288 -2.64 -22.92 21.12
C TYR A 288 -1.54 -24.00 21.05
N HIS A 289 -0.92 -24.21 19.89
CA HIS A 289 0.11 -25.24 19.72
C HIS A 289 1.51 -24.81 20.15
N ASN A 290 1.76 -23.52 20.30
CA ASN A 290 3.11 -22.99 20.58
C ASN A 290 3.14 -21.93 21.69
N CYS A 291 1.98 -21.54 22.25
CA CYS A 291 1.92 -20.65 23.41
C CYS A 291 0.62 -20.90 24.21
N ASP A 292 0.63 -20.50 25.49
CA ASP A 292 -0.50 -20.63 26.40
C ASP A 292 -1.29 -19.30 26.53
N ASP A 293 -0.75 -18.19 26.00
CA ASP A 293 -1.35 -16.86 26.03
C ASP A 293 -0.77 -16.01 24.89
N LYS A 294 -1.36 -14.81 24.67
CA LYS A 294 -0.83 -13.83 23.71
C LYS A 294 0.63 -13.51 24.01
N GLN A 295 1.39 -13.24 22.99
CA GLN A 295 2.82 -12.98 23.08
C GLN A 295 3.14 -11.52 22.71
N GLU A 296 4.35 -11.05 23.04
CA GLU A 296 4.84 -9.76 22.55
C GLU A 296 4.76 -9.72 21.02
N VAL A 297 4.35 -8.58 20.48
CA VAL A 297 4.25 -8.40 19.03
C VAL A 297 5.60 -8.53 18.33
N ALA A 298 5.59 -8.91 17.06
CA ALA A 298 6.78 -8.99 16.18
C ALA A 298 7.86 -9.98 16.65
N GLN A 299 7.49 -11.11 17.23
CA GLN A 299 8.44 -12.14 17.65
C GLN A 299 8.64 -13.25 16.60
N LEU A 300 7.71 -13.41 15.67
CA LEU A 300 7.77 -14.40 14.58
C LEU A 300 8.10 -13.73 13.25
N LEU A 301 8.04 -14.46 12.14
CA LEU A 301 8.36 -13.91 10.83
C LEU A 301 7.22 -13.00 10.31
N PRO A 302 7.56 -11.86 9.71
CA PRO A 302 6.58 -11.01 9.05
C PRO A 302 6.21 -11.54 7.66
N ASN A 303 5.16 -10.97 7.08
CA ASN A 303 4.84 -11.19 5.68
C ASN A 303 5.75 -10.38 4.73
N ALA A 304 5.52 -10.46 3.41
CA ALA A 304 6.33 -9.81 2.39
C ALA A 304 6.35 -8.27 2.47
N LEU A 305 5.39 -7.65 3.16
CA LEU A 305 5.38 -6.21 3.44
C LEU A 305 6.15 -5.83 4.71
N GLY A 306 6.48 -6.79 5.57
CA GLY A 306 7.04 -6.53 6.89
C GLY A 306 5.98 -6.34 7.97
N LEU A 307 4.74 -6.78 7.75
CA LEU A 307 3.66 -6.81 8.74
C LEU A 307 3.75 -8.10 9.54
N TYR A 308 3.72 -7.97 10.87
CA TYR A 308 3.80 -9.08 11.83
C TYR A 308 2.42 -9.46 12.34
N ASP A 309 2.31 -10.69 12.84
CA ASP A 309 1.17 -11.21 13.59
C ASP A 309 -0.18 -11.11 12.82
N MET A 310 -0.12 -11.09 11.48
CA MET A 310 -1.31 -11.14 10.62
C MET A 310 -1.97 -12.53 10.59
N SER A 311 -1.36 -13.51 11.27
CA SER A 311 -1.91 -14.84 11.57
C SER A 311 -1.60 -15.16 13.01
N GLY A 312 -2.62 -15.42 13.84
CA GLY A 312 -2.48 -15.76 15.27
C GLY A 312 -2.33 -14.53 16.18
N ASN A 313 -1.79 -14.74 17.34
CA ASN A 313 -1.68 -13.83 18.47
C ASN A 313 -3.06 -13.34 18.93
N VAL A 314 -3.60 -12.24 18.43
CA VAL A 314 -5.00 -11.84 18.71
C VAL A 314 -5.78 -11.65 17.42
N ARG A 315 -7.09 -11.97 17.46
CA ARG A 315 -8.00 -11.59 16.37
C ARG A 315 -8.04 -10.08 16.23
N GLU A 316 -8.29 -9.61 15.02
CA GLU A 316 -8.26 -8.18 14.72
C GLU A 316 -9.60 -7.68 14.21
N TRP A 317 -10.14 -6.65 14.88
CA TRP A 317 -11.31 -5.93 14.41
C TRP A 317 -11.06 -5.25 13.08
N CYS A 318 -12.00 -5.43 12.15
CA CYS A 318 -12.14 -4.59 10.95
C CYS A 318 -13.27 -3.57 11.11
N GLY A 319 -13.29 -2.56 10.24
CA GLY A 319 -14.34 -1.53 10.23
C GLY A 319 -15.70 -2.05 9.76
N ASP A 320 -15.69 -3.09 8.93
CA ASP A 320 -16.83 -3.59 8.17
C ASP A 320 -17.87 -4.30 9.04
N TRP A 321 -19.15 -4.13 8.69
CA TRP A 321 -20.18 -5.03 9.13
C TRP A 321 -20.03 -6.38 8.41
N TYR A 322 -20.22 -7.45 9.14
CA TYR A 322 -20.15 -8.79 8.59
C TYR A 322 -21.39 -9.11 7.73
N ALA A 323 -21.14 -9.63 6.54
CA ALA A 323 -22.15 -10.25 5.68
C ALA A 323 -21.62 -11.59 5.16
N ALA A 324 -22.47 -12.61 5.16
CA ALA A 324 -22.16 -13.90 4.56
C ALA A 324 -23.28 -14.31 3.58
N PRO A 325 -22.98 -14.55 2.30
CA PRO A 325 -21.70 -14.29 1.62
C PRO A 325 -21.40 -12.80 1.47
N TYR A 326 -20.19 -12.46 0.94
CA TYR A 326 -19.90 -11.07 0.57
C TYR A 326 -21.03 -10.49 -0.29
N ASP A 327 -21.47 -9.27 0.03
CA ASP A 327 -22.39 -8.55 -0.82
C ASP A 327 -21.65 -8.10 -2.09
N ASN A 328 -22.21 -8.36 -3.26
CA ASN A 328 -21.93 -7.89 -4.64
C ASN A 328 -20.75 -6.90 -4.85
N ASP A 329 -19.61 -7.14 -4.21
CA ASP A 329 -18.44 -6.26 -4.25
C ASP A 329 -17.51 -6.51 -5.45
N ASP A 330 -17.95 -7.33 -6.43
CA ASP A 330 -17.10 -7.65 -7.59
C ASP A 330 -16.81 -6.41 -8.44
N GLY A 331 -15.51 -6.11 -8.57
CA GLY A 331 -15.02 -4.93 -9.26
C GLY A 331 -15.10 -3.62 -8.47
N VAL A 332 -15.44 -3.66 -7.18
CA VAL A 332 -15.54 -2.45 -6.34
C VAL A 332 -14.17 -1.96 -5.92
N GLN A 333 -14.02 -0.64 -5.93
CA GLN A 333 -12.87 0.07 -5.39
C GLN A 333 -13.13 0.41 -3.91
N ASP A 334 -12.17 0.10 -3.05
CA ASP A 334 -12.19 0.38 -1.61
C ASP A 334 -13.47 -0.08 -0.91
N PRO A 335 -13.85 -1.38 -1.01
CA PRO A 335 -15.05 -1.86 -0.36
C PRO A 335 -14.93 -1.75 1.17
N SER A 336 -16.05 -1.43 1.83
CA SER A 336 -16.16 -1.23 3.29
C SER A 336 -17.28 -2.06 3.92
N GLY A 337 -17.72 -3.10 3.20
CA GLY A 337 -18.81 -3.96 3.63
C GLY A 337 -20.20 -3.30 3.58
N PRO A 338 -21.23 -3.96 4.12
CA PRO A 338 -22.59 -3.45 4.18
C PRO A 338 -22.69 -2.17 5.02
N ALA A 339 -23.66 -1.30 4.71
CA ALA A 339 -23.90 -0.06 5.45
C ALA A 339 -24.34 -0.27 6.90
N SER A 340 -24.87 -1.46 7.23
CA SER A 340 -25.33 -1.83 8.56
C SER A 340 -25.34 -3.34 8.76
N GLY A 341 -25.26 -3.79 10.00
CA GLY A 341 -25.28 -5.21 10.36
C GLY A 341 -25.46 -5.38 11.86
N THR A 342 -25.36 -6.61 12.35
CA THR A 342 -25.41 -6.98 13.77
C THR A 342 -24.04 -7.38 14.30
N GLU A 343 -23.14 -7.76 13.43
CA GLU A 343 -21.81 -8.26 13.76
C GLU A 343 -20.74 -7.56 12.93
N LYS A 344 -19.55 -7.43 13.47
CA LYS A 344 -18.37 -6.88 12.83
C LYS A 344 -17.43 -7.99 12.37
N VAL A 345 -16.67 -7.70 11.32
CA VAL A 345 -15.65 -8.63 10.84
C VAL A 345 -14.46 -8.64 11.79
N VAL A 346 -13.98 -9.85 12.10
CA VAL A 346 -12.67 -10.10 12.72
C VAL A 346 -11.85 -11.05 11.86
N ARG A 347 -10.53 -10.89 11.91
CA ARG A 347 -9.59 -11.60 11.07
C ARG A 347 -8.38 -12.09 11.86
N GLY A 348 -7.60 -13.02 11.27
CA GLY A 348 -6.27 -13.41 11.75
C GLY A 348 -6.23 -14.66 12.63
N GLY A 349 -7.28 -14.97 13.36
CA GLY A 349 -7.25 -16.01 14.40
C GLY A 349 -6.49 -15.55 15.65
N SER A 350 -6.43 -16.37 16.70
CA SER A 350 -5.85 -16.01 17.99
C SER A 350 -4.95 -17.08 18.58
N PHE A 351 -4.20 -16.72 19.63
CA PHE A 351 -3.37 -17.66 20.41
C PHE A 351 -4.17 -18.83 21.01
N TRP A 352 -5.47 -18.67 21.22
CA TRP A 352 -6.34 -19.68 21.79
C TRP A 352 -6.98 -20.62 20.76
N ASP A 353 -6.88 -20.29 19.47
CA ASP A 353 -7.45 -21.11 18.43
C ASP A 353 -6.77 -22.46 18.33
N GLN A 354 -7.59 -23.48 18.50
CA GLN A 354 -7.17 -24.86 18.37
C GLN A 354 -7.41 -25.32 16.93
N SER A 355 -6.45 -26.00 16.35
CA SER A 355 -6.62 -26.67 15.04
C SER A 355 -7.72 -27.74 15.01
N VAL A 356 -8.49 -27.92 16.10
CA VAL A 356 -9.62 -28.90 16.19
C VAL A 356 -10.70 -28.57 15.17
N PHE A 357 -10.83 -27.30 14.78
CA PHE A 357 -11.71 -26.85 13.68
C PHE A 357 -10.97 -26.77 12.33
N GLY A 358 -9.74 -27.31 12.25
CA GLY A 358 -8.84 -27.18 11.13
C GLY A 358 -7.98 -25.89 11.24
N PRO A 359 -6.83 -25.84 10.53
CA PRO A 359 -5.95 -24.68 10.55
C PRO A 359 -6.56 -23.44 9.86
N GLY A 360 -7.85 -23.51 9.54
CA GLY A 360 -8.56 -22.50 8.75
C GLY A 360 -8.65 -21.13 9.39
N THR A 361 -8.74 -21.03 10.72
CA THR A 361 -8.87 -19.76 11.45
C THR A 361 -7.67 -18.82 11.21
N PHE A 362 -6.49 -19.37 10.92
CA PHE A 362 -5.26 -18.63 10.65
C PHE A 362 -5.04 -18.31 9.18
N TYR A 363 -5.91 -18.81 8.28
CA TYR A 363 -5.77 -18.55 6.85
C TYR A 363 -5.99 -17.06 6.56
N ILE A 364 -5.16 -16.51 5.70
CA ILE A 364 -5.28 -15.12 5.23
C ILE A 364 -6.72 -14.78 4.82
N ARG A 365 -7.43 -15.73 4.21
CA ARG A 365 -8.79 -15.57 3.64
C ARG A 365 -9.91 -15.99 4.58
N PHE A 366 -9.59 -16.48 5.78
CA PHE A 366 -10.61 -16.82 6.76
C PHE A 366 -11.17 -15.57 7.43
N ARG A 367 -12.48 -15.55 7.62
CA ARG A 367 -13.21 -14.43 8.21
C ARG A 367 -14.18 -14.93 9.29
N GLU A 368 -14.32 -14.16 10.32
CA GLU A 368 -15.24 -14.43 11.42
C GLU A 368 -16.13 -13.22 11.68
N ALA A 369 -17.25 -13.47 12.37
CA ALA A 369 -18.20 -12.47 12.80
C ALA A 369 -18.20 -12.36 14.32
N GLN A 370 -18.24 -11.14 14.84
CA GLN A 370 -18.29 -10.90 16.27
C GLN A 370 -19.18 -9.68 16.58
N THR A 371 -19.96 -9.76 17.66
CA THR A 371 -20.81 -8.64 18.08
C THR A 371 -19.98 -7.43 18.52
N PRO A 372 -20.30 -6.20 18.05
CA PRO A 372 -19.48 -5.01 18.31
C PRO A 372 -19.42 -4.59 19.79
N GLY A 373 -20.44 -4.92 20.56
CA GLY A 373 -20.54 -4.65 21.99
C GLY A 373 -20.09 -5.80 22.87
N CYS A 374 -19.26 -6.69 22.36
CA CYS A 374 -18.60 -7.73 23.13
C CYS A 374 -17.88 -7.08 24.30
N TYR A 375 -18.40 -7.27 25.52
CA TYR A 375 -18.21 -6.32 26.60
C TYR A 375 -17.00 -6.64 27.48
N ASP A 376 -16.38 -5.58 28.00
CA ASP A 376 -15.27 -5.54 28.95
C ASP A 376 -15.56 -6.21 30.33
N GLY A 377 -16.51 -7.06 30.45
CA GLY A 377 -16.90 -7.74 31.66
C GLY A 377 -17.27 -9.20 31.48
N CYS A 378 -17.19 -9.72 30.28
CA CYS A 378 -17.54 -11.11 30.01
C CYS A 378 -16.40 -12.09 30.35
N TRP A 379 -15.88 -12.00 31.54
CA TRP A 379 -14.79 -12.84 32.03
C TRP A 379 -15.29 -14.00 32.92
N GLY A 380 -16.54 -14.28 32.92
CA GLY A 380 -17.08 -15.36 33.70
C GLY A 380 -17.43 -16.57 32.86
N ASN A 381 -16.89 -17.73 33.21
CA ASN A 381 -17.52 -19.01 32.99
C ASN A 381 -18.74 -19.07 33.94
N SER A 382 -19.69 -18.13 33.76
CA SER A 382 -20.78 -17.94 34.70
C SER A 382 -21.86 -19.01 34.56
N GLY A 383 -21.74 -19.98 33.68
CA GLY A 383 -22.74 -21.03 33.54
C GLY A 383 -24.20 -20.52 33.51
N HIS A 384 -24.36 -19.21 33.31
CA HIS A 384 -25.66 -18.57 33.21
C HIS A 384 -26.18 -18.72 31.79
N PRO A 385 -27.29 -19.40 31.61
CA PRO A 385 -27.86 -19.70 30.28
C PRO A 385 -28.34 -18.43 29.54
N ASP A 386 -28.39 -17.28 30.19
CA ASP A 386 -28.93 -16.03 29.66
C ASP A 386 -27.84 -14.99 29.32
N GLU A 387 -26.56 -15.30 29.58
CA GLU A 387 -25.46 -14.42 29.17
C GLU A 387 -24.87 -14.91 27.86
N PRO A 388 -24.77 -14.05 26.82
CA PRO A 388 -24.15 -14.44 25.57
C PRO A 388 -22.70 -14.89 25.82
N GLU A 389 -22.33 -16.03 25.23
CA GLU A 389 -20.97 -16.60 25.35
C GLU A 389 -19.92 -15.62 24.81
N CYS A 390 -19.31 -14.89 25.71
CA CYS A 390 -18.29 -13.87 25.39
C CYS A 390 -16.85 -14.42 25.30
N PHE A 391 -16.69 -15.70 25.01
CA PHE A 391 -15.37 -16.34 24.96
C PHE A 391 -14.40 -15.70 23.96
N PHE A 392 -14.90 -15.12 22.87
CA PHE A 392 -14.07 -14.61 21.78
C PHE A 392 -13.50 -13.21 22.01
N CYS A 393 -14.04 -12.43 22.95
CA CYS A 393 -13.57 -11.06 23.18
C CYS A 393 -12.18 -10.98 23.80
N LYS A 394 -11.82 -11.92 24.69
CA LYS A 394 -10.49 -11.97 25.33
C LYS A 394 -9.33 -11.98 24.35
N GLU A 395 -9.59 -12.52 23.18
CA GLU A 395 -8.61 -12.82 22.17
C GLU A 395 -8.67 -11.85 21.00
N THR A 396 -9.50 -10.80 21.11
CA THR A 396 -9.72 -9.84 20.05
C THR A 396 -9.13 -8.49 20.42
N GLY A 397 -8.19 -8.06 19.59
CA GLY A 397 -7.56 -6.74 19.56
C GLY A 397 -7.80 -6.08 18.21
N PHE A 398 -6.85 -5.29 17.76
CA PHE A 398 -6.93 -4.58 16.46
C PHE A 398 -5.58 -4.03 16.04
N ARG A 399 -5.47 -3.66 14.78
CA ARG A 399 -4.38 -2.82 14.28
C ARG A 399 -4.90 -1.57 13.59
N LEU A 400 -4.02 -0.59 13.41
CA LEU A 400 -4.37 0.71 12.87
C LEU A 400 -4.07 0.83 11.39
N VAL A 401 -4.89 1.61 10.69
CA VAL A 401 -4.64 2.12 9.35
C VAL A 401 -4.61 3.64 9.41
N LEU A 402 -3.68 4.25 8.67
CA LEU A 402 -3.57 5.67 8.46
C LEU A 402 -3.81 5.99 6.98
N ILE A 403 -4.74 6.91 6.72
CA ILE A 403 -5.08 7.39 5.37
C ILE A 403 -4.78 8.88 5.23
N PHE A 404 -4.72 9.37 3.98
CA PHE A 404 -4.34 10.75 3.64
C PHE A 404 -5.29 11.38 2.65
#